data_35a0916bc320f0d10e716621e21c20df
#
_entry.id   35a0916bc320f0d10e716621e21c20df
#
_cell.length_a   1.000
_cell.length_b   1.000
_cell.length_c   1.000
_cell.angle_alpha   90.00
_cell.angle_beta   90.00
_cell.angle_gamma   90.00
#
_symmetry.space_group_name_H-M   'P 1'
#
loop_
_entity.id
_entity.type
_entity.pdbx_description
1 polymer ?
#
loop_
_entity_poly.entity_id
_entity_poly.type
_entity_poly.pdbx_seq_one_letter_code
_entity_poly.pdbx_strand_id
1 'polypeptide(L)'
;MPKLSIRDLDLAHKRVLIRVDFNVPLSTNGRAVPEILDDTRIRETLPTIEYALRHKAKVILASHLGRPKGKPVAAMSLRPLVDHLRTLLDHVLDEDENVAFSPDCVGEIALEMATNLESGQTLLLENLRFHPEEEANDPAFAKQLAALCDIYVNDAFGSAHRAHASTEGITHFVPVSAAGLLMEKELTYMGKALTQPDKPFVAIIGGAKVSDKIGVIDNLLNDGPARADAILIGGGMAYTFLNARGQTTGKSLVEADKLDVAKATLDKAKAQGVHFLLPIDHVLADKFAPDAITKTFAGDGPFPAELMALDIGPKSIALFKKEIANARTVIWNGPMGVFEMPAFAHGTNAVAQAVAHNRTATTIVGGGDSVSAIHKSGVASHITHISTGGGASLEFLEGKTLPGVAALTDK
;
A
#
# COMPACT_ATOMS: atom_id res chain seq x y z
N MET A 1 -6.14 -19.56 -3.89
CA MET A 1 -5.09 -20.56 -4.26
C MET A 1 -3.77 -19.81 -4.42
N PRO A 2 -2.62 -20.43 -4.19
CA PRO A 2 -1.33 -19.79 -4.45
C PRO A 2 -1.22 -19.49 -5.95
N LYS A 3 -0.65 -18.35 -6.30
CA LYS A 3 -0.45 -17.92 -7.69
C LYS A 3 0.92 -18.35 -8.17
N LEU A 4 1.07 -18.59 -9.49
CA LEU A 4 2.39 -18.78 -10.09
C LEU A 4 3.26 -17.56 -9.78
N SER A 5 4.53 -17.81 -9.44
CA SER A 5 5.56 -16.80 -9.28
C SER A 5 6.44 -16.75 -10.53
N ILE A 6 7.05 -15.62 -10.78
CA ILE A 6 8.11 -15.49 -11.78
C ILE A 6 9.21 -16.56 -11.63
N ARG A 7 9.41 -17.06 -10.39
CA ARG A 7 10.38 -18.12 -10.08
C ARG A 7 10.00 -19.49 -10.66
N ASP A 8 8.73 -19.71 -10.96
CA ASP A 8 8.19 -20.97 -11.47
C ASP A 8 8.32 -21.07 -13.01
N LEU A 9 8.84 -20.02 -13.68
CA LEU A 9 8.82 -19.88 -15.13
C LEU A 9 10.22 -19.97 -15.77
N ASP A 10 10.30 -20.53 -16.98
CA ASP A 10 11.47 -20.43 -17.83
C ASP A 10 11.43 -19.10 -18.60
N LEU A 11 12.32 -18.18 -18.22
CA LEU A 11 12.39 -16.83 -18.74
C LEU A 11 13.42 -16.66 -19.87
N ALA A 12 14.30 -17.67 -20.09
CA ALA A 12 15.43 -17.53 -21.00
C ALA A 12 14.95 -17.20 -22.44
N HIS A 13 15.45 -16.07 -22.95
CA HIS A 13 15.17 -15.55 -24.29
C HIS A 13 13.68 -15.19 -24.56
N LYS A 14 12.84 -15.18 -23.50
CA LYS A 14 11.42 -14.79 -23.59
C LYS A 14 11.26 -13.28 -23.41
N ARG A 15 10.29 -12.70 -24.13
CA ARG A 15 9.82 -11.35 -23.89
C ARG A 15 8.92 -11.39 -22.64
N VAL A 16 9.37 -10.79 -21.55
CA VAL A 16 8.68 -10.77 -20.28
C VAL A 16 8.17 -9.35 -20.01
N LEU A 17 6.86 -9.15 -20.12
CA LEU A 17 6.24 -7.88 -19.76
C LEU A 17 5.96 -7.89 -18.25
N ILE A 18 6.64 -7.01 -17.54
CA ILE A 18 6.47 -6.81 -16.09
C ILE A 18 5.66 -5.53 -15.86
N ARG A 19 4.46 -5.68 -15.31
CA ARG A 19 3.65 -4.55 -14.85
C ARG A 19 4.17 -4.09 -13.50
N VAL A 20 4.80 -2.93 -13.47
CA VAL A 20 5.42 -2.32 -12.29
C VAL A 20 4.63 -1.07 -11.83
N ASP A 21 4.81 -0.63 -10.60
CA ASP A 21 4.22 0.62 -10.09
C ASP A 21 5.28 1.71 -9.92
N PHE A 22 5.59 2.41 -11.00
CA PHE A 22 6.50 3.55 -11.02
C PHE A 22 5.77 4.89 -10.86
N ASN A 23 4.62 4.89 -10.20
CA ASN A 23 3.90 6.11 -9.87
C ASN A 23 4.57 6.83 -8.70
N VAL A 24 5.73 7.43 -8.97
CA VAL A 24 6.58 8.14 -8.03
C VAL A 24 6.32 9.65 -8.06
N PRO A 25 6.53 10.38 -6.96
CA PRO A 25 6.42 11.83 -6.94
C PRO A 25 7.59 12.46 -7.71
N LEU A 26 7.25 13.33 -8.66
CA LEU A 26 8.19 14.10 -9.46
C LEU A 26 8.10 15.59 -9.12
N SER A 27 9.26 16.27 -9.10
CA SER A 27 9.35 17.73 -8.96
C SER A 27 10.16 18.32 -10.09
N THR A 28 9.65 19.35 -10.71
CA THR A 28 10.40 20.08 -11.75
C THR A 28 11.35 21.12 -11.18
N ASN A 29 11.04 21.74 -10.03
CA ASN A 29 11.85 22.78 -9.38
C ASN A 29 12.50 23.77 -10.38
N GLY A 30 11.83 24.07 -11.51
CA GLY A 30 12.37 24.87 -12.60
C GLY A 30 13.42 24.19 -13.48
N ARG A 31 13.67 22.91 -13.32
CA ARG A 31 14.60 22.09 -14.16
C ARG A 31 13.86 21.54 -15.39
N ALA A 32 14.62 21.36 -16.47
CA ALA A 32 14.09 20.73 -17.69
C ALA A 32 13.75 19.24 -17.51
N VAL A 33 14.49 18.54 -16.64
CA VAL A 33 14.24 17.13 -16.28
C VAL A 33 13.69 17.09 -14.86
N PRO A 34 12.54 16.43 -14.65
CA PRO A 34 11.97 16.23 -13.31
C PRO A 34 12.92 15.44 -12.39
N GLU A 35 12.93 15.80 -11.13
CA GLU A 35 13.64 15.07 -10.06
C GLU A 35 12.68 14.09 -9.38
N ILE A 36 13.12 12.86 -9.18
CA ILE A 36 12.37 11.85 -8.42
C ILE A 36 12.56 12.16 -6.93
N LEU A 37 11.48 12.50 -6.24
CA LEU A 37 11.52 12.84 -4.82
C LEU A 37 11.55 11.63 -3.90
N ASP A 38 11.00 10.51 -4.35
CA ASP A 38 10.96 9.24 -3.64
C ASP A 38 10.91 8.10 -4.67
N ASP A 39 11.94 7.25 -4.68
CA ASP A 39 12.09 6.13 -5.60
C ASP A 39 11.76 4.76 -4.96
N THR A 40 11.19 4.75 -3.76
CA THR A 40 10.88 3.53 -3.00
C THR A 40 10.12 2.51 -3.84
N ARG A 41 9.11 2.93 -4.61
CA ARG A 41 8.32 2.03 -5.46
C ARG A 41 9.14 1.39 -6.58
N ILE A 42 10.11 2.12 -7.13
CA ILE A 42 11.02 1.59 -8.13
C ILE A 42 11.92 0.54 -7.48
N ARG A 43 12.53 0.87 -6.34
CA ARG A 43 13.45 -0.02 -5.61
C ARG A 43 12.79 -1.33 -5.17
N GLU A 44 11.56 -1.27 -4.70
CA GLU A 44 10.83 -2.49 -4.27
C GLU A 44 10.54 -3.46 -5.44
N THR A 45 10.53 -2.98 -6.69
CA THR A 45 10.34 -3.80 -7.89
C THR A 45 11.66 -4.31 -8.49
N LEU A 46 12.82 -3.70 -8.13
CA LEU A 46 14.12 -4.11 -8.69
C LEU A 46 14.39 -5.61 -8.55
N PRO A 47 14.11 -6.29 -7.42
CA PRO A 47 14.34 -7.73 -7.31
C PRO A 47 13.68 -8.56 -8.42
N THR A 48 12.48 -8.16 -8.88
CA THR A 48 11.77 -8.83 -9.97
C THR A 48 12.46 -8.59 -11.31
N ILE A 49 12.85 -7.34 -11.57
CA ILE A 49 13.53 -6.93 -12.80
C ILE A 49 14.89 -7.64 -12.89
N GLU A 50 15.69 -7.56 -11.83
CA GLU A 50 17.00 -8.22 -11.76
C GLU A 50 16.88 -9.75 -11.91
N TYR A 51 15.86 -10.36 -11.29
CA TYR A 51 15.61 -11.79 -11.44
C TYR A 51 15.40 -12.15 -12.91
N ALA A 52 14.55 -11.40 -13.62
CA ALA A 52 14.29 -11.62 -15.05
C ALA A 52 15.58 -11.44 -15.90
N LEU A 53 16.34 -10.38 -15.67
CA LEU A 53 17.58 -10.09 -16.39
C LEU A 53 18.64 -11.19 -16.19
N ARG A 54 18.87 -11.60 -14.94
CA ARG A 54 19.81 -12.70 -14.61
C ARG A 54 19.41 -14.03 -15.24
N HIS A 55 18.11 -14.23 -15.56
CA HIS A 55 17.60 -15.40 -16.28
C HIS A 55 17.51 -15.16 -17.79
N LYS A 56 18.23 -14.14 -18.31
CA LYS A 56 18.36 -13.86 -19.75
C LYS A 56 17.00 -13.58 -20.43
N ALA A 57 16.04 -13.02 -19.68
CA ALA A 57 14.80 -12.51 -20.25
C ALA A 57 15.05 -11.25 -21.11
N LYS A 58 14.13 -10.96 -22.02
CA LYS A 58 13.96 -9.68 -22.70
C LYS A 58 12.91 -8.91 -21.91
N VAL A 59 13.33 -7.93 -21.09
CA VAL A 59 12.47 -7.31 -20.09
C VAL A 59 11.73 -6.12 -20.66
N ILE A 60 10.40 -6.11 -20.56
CA ILE A 60 9.55 -4.99 -20.97
C ILE A 60 8.82 -4.49 -19.73
N LEU A 61 9.04 -3.22 -19.37
CA LEU A 61 8.44 -2.59 -18.19
C LEU A 61 7.25 -1.72 -18.61
N ALA A 62 6.09 -1.99 -18.01
CA ALA A 62 4.87 -1.24 -18.23
C ALA A 62 4.38 -0.61 -16.91
N SER A 63 4.17 0.70 -16.88
CA SER A 63 3.72 1.40 -15.69
C SER A 63 2.78 2.56 -16.02
N HIS A 64 2.17 3.10 -14.97
CA HIS A 64 1.47 4.37 -15.01
C HIS A 64 2.18 5.43 -14.17
N LEU A 65 1.94 6.70 -14.48
CA LEU A 65 2.38 7.84 -13.69
C LEU A 65 1.27 8.89 -13.64
N GLY A 66 0.84 9.24 -12.44
CA GLY A 66 -0.19 10.24 -12.21
C GLY A 66 -1.58 9.86 -12.75
N ARG A 67 -2.36 10.89 -13.07
CA ARG A 67 -3.73 10.76 -13.60
C ARG A 67 -3.92 11.66 -14.84
N PRO A 68 -3.37 11.31 -16.00
CA PRO A 68 -3.42 12.13 -17.21
C PRO A 68 -4.79 12.13 -17.90
N LYS A 69 -5.75 11.31 -17.45
CA LYS A 69 -7.13 11.20 -17.97
C LYS A 69 -7.18 10.83 -19.46
N GLY A 70 -6.40 9.83 -19.85
CA GLY A 70 -6.40 9.29 -21.22
C GLY A 70 -5.79 10.24 -22.26
N LYS A 71 -4.84 11.09 -21.89
CA LYS A 71 -4.17 12.02 -22.81
C LYS A 71 -2.68 12.11 -22.50
N PRO A 72 -1.80 12.24 -23.50
CA PRO A 72 -0.39 12.52 -23.29
C PRO A 72 -0.19 13.84 -22.55
N VAL A 73 0.54 13.76 -21.41
CA VAL A 73 0.91 14.93 -20.58
C VAL A 73 2.40 14.84 -20.32
N ALA A 74 3.19 15.76 -20.86
CA ALA A 74 4.65 15.72 -20.79
C ALA A 74 5.20 15.58 -19.36
N ALA A 75 4.58 16.23 -18.36
CA ALA A 75 4.95 16.13 -16.96
C ALA A 75 4.65 14.75 -16.33
N MET A 76 3.91 13.89 -17.01
CA MET A 76 3.55 12.52 -16.58
C MET A 76 4.15 11.46 -17.51
N SER A 77 5.13 11.81 -18.35
CA SER A 77 5.89 10.84 -19.15
C SER A 77 6.81 10.02 -18.25
N LEU A 78 6.96 8.74 -18.57
CA LEU A 78 7.92 7.85 -17.89
C LEU A 78 9.35 8.02 -18.40
N ARG A 79 9.56 8.75 -19.49
CA ARG A 79 10.90 8.97 -20.07
C ARG A 79 11.95 9.47 -19.06
N PRO A 80 11.66 10.39 -18.13
CA PRO A 80 12.64 10.83 -17.12
C PRO A 80 13.14 9.73 -16.19
N LEU A 81 12.42 8.61 -16.08
CA LEU A 81 12.84 7.48 -15.22
C LEU A 81 13.92 6.60 -15.84
N VAL A 82 14.18 6.72 -17.15
CA VAL A 82 15.12 5.85 -17.88
C VAL A 82 16.52 5.89 -17.31
N ASP A 83 17.09 7.10 -17.13
CA ASP A 83 18.44 7.27 -16.61
C ASP A 83 18.56 6.82 -15.16
N HIS A 84 17.52 7.02 -14.37
CA HIS A 84 17.45 6.53 -12.99
C HIS A 84 17.42 5.00 -12.94
N LEU A 85 16.60 4.36 -13.78
CA LEU A 85 16.55 2.90 -13.90
C LEU A 85 17.90 2.32 -14.36
N ARG A 86 18.55 2.96 -15.33
CA ARG A 86 19.89 2.57 -15.78
C ARG A 86 20.88 2.57 -14.61
N THR A 87 20.89 3.62 -13.81
CA THR A 87 21.76 3.73 -12.64
C THR A 87 21.46 2.65 -11.60
N LEU A 88 20.17 2.33 -11.38
CA LEU A 88 19.78 1.30 -10.41
C LEU A 88 20.09 -0.12 -10.87
N LEU A 89 20.11 -0.37 -12.19
CA LEU A 89 20.35 -1.68 -12.79
C LEU A 89 21.79 -1.88 -13.28
N ASP A 90 22.66 -0.88 -13.17
CA ASP A 90 24.07 -0.89 -13.66
C ASP A 90 24.85 -2.14 -13.22
N HIS A 91 24.60 -2.65 -12.02
CA HIS A 91 25.28 -3.84 -11.48
C HIS A 91 24.78 -5.19 -12.05
N VAL A 92 23.71 -5.19 -12.87
CA VAL A 92 23.13 -6.40 -13.52
C VAL A 92 23.08 -6.29 -15.03
N LEU A 93 23.24 -5.09 -15.58
CA LEU A 93 23.34 -4.85 -17.02
C LEU A 93 24.79 -5.05 -17.46
N ASP A 94 25.01 -5.66 -18.61
CA ASP A 94 26.33 -5.72 -19.25
C ASP A 94 26.71 -4.32 -19.78
N GLU A 95 28.03 -4.04 -20.00
CA GLU A 95 28.54 -2.69 -20.32
C GLU A 95 27.89 -2.05 -21.57
N ASP A 96 27.42 -2.87 -22.52
CA ASP A 96 26.74 -2.44 -23.75
C ASP A 96 25.19 -2.46 -23.63
N GLU A 97 24.64 -2.88 -22.49
CA GLU A 97 23.18 -3.02 -22.30
C GLU A 97 22.58 -1.73 -21.74
N ASN A 98 21.50 -1.29 -22.38
CA ASN A 98 20.81 -0.04 -22.04
C ASN A 98 19.36 -0.29 -21.67
N VAL A 99 18.82 0.60 -20.86
CA VAL A 99 17.36 0.74 -20.73
C VAL A 99 16.86 1.59 -21.88
N ALA A 100 16.19 0.96 -22.85
CA ALA A 100 15.54 1.63 -23.96
C ALA A 100 14.18 2.22 -23.54
N PHE A 101 13.68 3.18 -24.30
CA PHE A 101 12.38 3.81 -24.05
C PHE A 101 11.51 3.80 -25.31
N SER A 102 10.29 3.24 -25.20
CA SER A 102 9.30 3.34 -26.25
C SER A 102 8.42 4.59 -26.05
N PRO A 103 8.23 5.42 -27.08
CA PRO A 103 7.42 6.64 -26.97
C PRO A 103 5.92 6.37 -26.84
N ASP A 104 5.49 5.13 -26.99
CA ASP A 104 4.14 4.66 -26.72
C ASP A 104 4.18 3.29 -26.03
N CYS A 105 3.09 2.89 -25.40
CA CYS A 105 2.98 1.58 -24.74
C CYS A 105 2.34 0.50 -25.62
N VAL A 106 1.80 0.84 -26.77
CA VAL A 106 1.19 -0.05 -27.77
C VAL A 106 1.51 0.43 -29.20
N GLY A 107 1.03 -0.28 -30.20
CA GLY A 107 1.20 0.08 -31.63
C GLY A 107 2.49 -0.42 -32.23
N GLU A 108 2.75 -0.01 -33.49
CA GLU A 108 3.84 -0.55 -34.32
C GLU A 108 5.23 -0.31 -33.71
N ILE A 109 5.49 0.90 -33.17
CA ILE A 109 6.78 1.26 -32.61
C ILE A 109 7.09 0.42 -31.37
N ALA A 110 6.13 0.30 -30.46
CA ALA A 110 6.30 -0.52 -29.25
C ALA A 110 6.52 -2.00 -29.59
N LEU A 111 5.79 -2.51 -30.57
CA LEU A 111 5.91 -3.89 -31.03
C LEU A 111 7.26 -4.15 -31.70
N GLU A 112 7.73 -3.25 -32.57
CA GLU A 112 9.04 -3.34 -33.21
C GLU A 112 10.18 -3.32 -32.18
N MET A 113 10.14 -2.37 -31.22
CA MET A 113 11.14 -2.30 -30.14
C MET A 113 11.14 -3.55 -29.26
N ALA A 114 9.94 -4.05 -28.89
CA ALA A 114 9.82 -5.28 -28.08
C ALA A 114 10.31 -6.53 -28.84
N THR A 115 10.13 -6.59 -30.16
CA THR A 115 10.56 -7.71 -31.00
C THR A 115 12.08 -7.73 -31.18
N ASN A 116 12.67 -6.55 -31.36
CA ASN A 116 14.12 -6.38 -31.57
C ASN A 116 14.94 -6.40 -30.25
N LEU A 117 14.27 -6.44 -29.09
CA LEU A 117 14.95 -6.50 -27.80
C LEU A 117 15.79 -7.78 -27.70
N GLU A 118 17.00 -7.68 -27.22
CA GLU A 118 17.90 -8.80 -26.97
C GLU A 118 17.80 -9.32 -25.54
N SER A 119 18.28 -10.53 -25.30
CA SER A 119 18.28 -11.14 -23.97
C SER A 119 19.18 -10.35 -23.01
N GLY A 120 18.65 -10.00 -21.84
CA GLY A 120 19.33 -9.16 -20.85
C GLY A 120 19.02 -7.66 -20.99
N GLN A 121 18.40 -7.23 -22.10
CA GLN A 121 18.02 -5.83 -22.30
C GLN A 121 16.68 -5.49 -21.66
N THR A 122 16.48 -4.19 -21.41
CA THR A 122 15.28 -3.64 -20.81
C THR A 122 14.65 -2.56 -21.69
N LEU A 123 13.34 -2.63 -21.89
CA LEU A 123 12.52 -1.64 -22.58
C LEU A 123 11.48 -1.05 -21.59
N LEU A 124 11.54 0.25 -21.32
CA LEU A 124 10.47 0.96 -20.60
C LEU A 124 9.46 1.51 -21.60
N LEU A 125 8.20 1.15 -21.46
CA LEU A 125 7.10 1.70 -22.24
C LEU A 125 6.67 3.06 -21.70
N GLU A 126 6.05 3.90 -22.53
CA GLU A 126 5.42 5.14 -22.10
C GLU A 126 4.19 4.86 -21.20
N ASN A 127 3.75 5.88 -20.48
CA ASN A 127 2.67 5.86 -19.50
C ASN A 127 1.37 5.25 -20.05
N LEU A 128 1.01 4.07 -19.51
CA LEU A 128 -0.22 3.34 -19.89
C LEU A 128 -1.47 4.21 -19.86
N ARG A 129 -1.56 5.15 -18.89
CA ARG A 129 -2.73 6.02 -18.69
C ARG A 129 -2.81 7.19 -19.68
N PHE A 130 -1.90 7.28 -20.64
CA PHE A 130 -2.09 8.17 -21.80
C PHE A 130 -3.20 7.65 -22.72
N HIS A 131 -3.53 6.37 -22.60
CA HIS A 131 -4.64 5.72 -23.28
C HIS A 131 -5.83 5.56 -22.31
N PRO A 132 -7.02 6.08 -22.65
CA PRO A 132 -8.21 5.91 -21.80
C PRO A 132 -8.66 4.43 -21.71
N GLU A 133 -8.29 3.63 -22.69
CA GLU A 133 -8.54 2.19 -22.78
C GLU A 133 -7.90 1.40 -21.64
N GLU A 134 -6.79 1.91 -21.05
CA GLU A 134 -6.15 1.29 -19.89
C GLU A 134 -7.10 1.22 -18.70
N GLU A 135 -7.66 2.36 -18.28
CA GLU A 135 -8.56 2.42 -17.12
C GLU A 135 -9.95 1.84 -17.43
N ALA A 136 -10.33 1.78 -18.72
CA ALA A 136 -11.57 1.15 -19.19
C ALA A 136 -11.49 -0.37 -19.27
N ASN A 137 -10.32 -0.96 -19.08
CA ASN A 137 -10.06 -2.39 -19.26
C ASN A 137 -10.44 -2.88 -20.66
N ASP A 138 -10.11 -2.09 -21.69
CA ASP A 138 -10.50 -2.37 -23.08
C ASP A 138 -9.80 -3.63 -23.63
N PRO A 139 -10.55 -4.63 -24.15
CA PRO A 139 -9.94 -5.88 -24.62
C PRO A 139 -9.01 -5.72 -25.84
N ALA A 140 -9.26 -4.72 -26.71
CA ALA A 140 -8.41 -4.52 -27.88
C ALA A 140 -7.07 -3.92 -27.48
N PHE A 141 -7.07 -3.00 -26.52
CA PHE A 141 -5.87 -2.44 -25.93
C PHE A 141 -5.08 -3.50 -25.13
N ALA A 142 -5.77 -4.31 -24.32
CA ALA A 142 -5.17 -5.42 -23.59
C ALA A 142 -4.49 -6.44 -24.52
N LYS A 143 -5.12 -6.74 -25.66
CA LYS A 143 -4.55 -7.61 -26.70
C LYS A 143 -3.30 -7.01 -27.36
N GLN A 144 -3.25 -5.69 -27.56
CA GLN A 144 -2.05 -5.02 -28.07
C GLN A 144 -0.90 -5.09 -27.07
N LEU A 145 -1.17 -4.88 -25.76
CA LEU A 145 -0.16 -5.08 -24.72
C LEU A 145 0.35 -6.53 -24.69
N ALA A 146 -0.57 -7.52 -24.78
CA ALA A 146 -0.20 -8.93 -24.80
C ALA A 146 0.68 -9.32 -26.00
N ALA A 147 0.50 -8.66 -27.16
CA ALA A 147 1.33 -8.92 -28.34
C ALA A 147 2.82 -8.57 -28.14
N LEU A 148 3.14 -7.73 -27.16
CA LEU A 148 4.52 -7.34 -26.84
C LEU A 148 5.31 -8.46 -26.14
N CYS A 149 4.65 -9.47 -25.54
CA CYS A 149 5.30 -10.42 -24.66
C CYS A 149 4.89 -11.88 -24.88
N ASP A 150 5.73 -12.78 -24.41
CA ASP A 150 5.48 -14.21 -24.34
C ASP A 150 5.00 -14.63 -22.95
N ILE A 151 5.40 -13.86 -21.92
CA ILE A 151 5.10 -14.05 -20.50
C ILE A 151 4.67 -12.69 -19.92
N TYR A 152 3.59 -12.70 -19.14
CA TYR A 152 3.16 -11.53 -18.36
C TYR A 152 3.45 -11.74 -16.87
N VAL A 153 4.00 -10.71 -16.23
CA VAL A 153 4.26 -10.68 -14.78
C VAL A 153 3.62 -9.44 -14.17
N ASN A 154 2.76 -9.63 -13.17
CA ASN A 154 2.23 -8.51 -12.39
C ASN A 154 3.05 -8.33 -11.11
N ASP A 155 3.72 -7.19 -10.99
CA ASP A 155 4.50 -6.80 -9.81
C ASP A 155 4.01 -5.47 -9.21
N ALA A 156 2.83 -5.03 -9.60
CA ALA A 156 2.22 -3.79 -9.19
C ALA A 156 1.07 -4.01 -8.21
N PHE A 157 1.36 -4.47 -7.00
CA PHE A 157 0.34 -4.74 -5.97
C PHE A 157 -0.53 -3.51 -5.69
N GLY A 158 0.07 -2.30 -5.66
CA GLY A 158 -0.67 -1.05 -5.46
C GLY A 158 -1.77 -0.76 -6.48
N SER A 159 -1.68 -1.36 -7.67
CA SER A 159 -2.67 -1.24 -8.75
C SER A 159 -3.59 -2.45 -8.87
N ALA A 160 -3.35 -3.54 -8.14
CA ALA A 160 -4.03 -4.82 -8.30
C ALA A 160 -5.51 -4.81 -7.89
N HIS A 161 -5.95 -3.79 -7.13
CA HIS A 161 -7.36 -3.60 -6.72
C HIS A 161 -8.25 -3.09 -7.86
N ARG A 162 -7.68 -2.76 -9.02
CA ARG A 162 -8.41 -2.25 -10.19
C ARG A 162 -8.27 -3.21 -11.36
N ALA A 163 -9.41 -3.53 -11.99
CA ALA A 163 -9.43 -4.25 -13.25
C ALA A 163 -9.12 -3.28 -14.39
N HIS A 164 -7.83 -3.07 -14.68
CA HIS A 164 -7.33 -2.29 -15.81
C HIS A 164 -6.78 -3.23 -16.90
N ALA A 165 -6.64 -2.73 -18.12
CA ALA A 165 -6.16 -3.53 -19.24
C ALA A 165 -4.77 -4.14 -18.97
N SER A 166 -3.86 -3.40 -18.31
CA SER A 166 -2.51 -3.87 -18.00
C SER A 166 -2.41 -4.72 -16.73
N THR A 167 -3.44 -4.78 -15.87
CA THR A 167 -3.41 -5.53 -14.60
C THR A 167 -4.27 -6.79 -14.64
N GLU A 168 -5.42 -6.74 -15.32
CA GLU A 168 -6.39 -7.83 -15.43
C GLU A 168 -6.61 -8.23 -16.88
N GLY A 169 -6.98 -7.29 -17.77
CA GLY A 169 -7.37 -7.58 -19.15
C GLY A 169 -6.30 -8.33 -19.95
N ILE A 170 -5.03 -7.98 -19.80
CA ILE A 170 -3.90 -8.61 -20.49
C ILE A 170 -3.83 -10.13 -20.23
N THR A 171 -4.23 -10.57 -19.04
CA THR A 171 -4.14 -11.98 -18.64
C THR A 171 -5.02 -12.91 -19.50
N HIS A 172 -6.04 -12.36 -20.16
CA HIS A 172 -6.91 -13.11 -21.06
C HIS A 172 -6.28 -13.39 -22.43
N PHE A 173 -5.17 -12.74 -22.77
CA PHE A 173 -4.53 -12.79 -24.07
C PHE A 173 -3.10 -13.34 -24.06
N VAL A 174 -2.54 -13.62 -22.88
CA VAL A 174 -1.21 -14.23 -22.72
C VAL A 174 -1.33 -15.69 -22.32
N PRO A 175 -0.37 -16.56 -22.73
CA PRO A 175 -0.39 -17.98 -22.39
C PRO A 175 -0.25 -18.24 -20.88
N VAL A 176 0.53 -17.38 -20.18
CA VAL A 176 0.81 -17.51 -18.75
C VAL A 176 0.98 -16.14 -18.11
N SER A 177 0.40 -16.00 -16.93
CA SER A 177 0.51 -14.79 -16.10
C SER A 177 0.97 -15.16 -14.69
N ALA A 178 1.98 -14.48 -14.16
CA ALA A 178 2.57 -14.78 -12.86
C ALA A 178 2.68 -13.54 -11.97
N ALA A 179 2.87 -13.78 -10.68
CA ALA A 179 3.25 -12.74 -9.72
C ALA A 179 4.75 -12.46 -9.81
N GLY A 180 5.14 -11.18 -9.79
CA GLY A 180 6.50 -10.79 -9.51
C GLY A 180 6.85 -10.95 -8.03
N LEU A 181 8.12 -10.72 -7.67
CA LEU A 181 8.61 -10.97 -6.30
C LEU A 181 8.02 -10.01 -5.27
N LEU A 182 7.72 -8.76 -5.65
CA LEU A 182 7.02 -7.81 -4.78
C LEU A 182 5.57 -8.27 -4.54
N MET A 183 4.86 -8.64 -5.61
CA MET A 183 3.51 -9.19 -5.52
C MET A 183 3.48 -10.46 -4.65
N GLU A 184 4.42 -11.38 -4.85
CA GLU A 184 4.56 -12.61 -4.06
C GLU A 184 4.78 -12.30 -2.58
N LYS A 185 5.64 -11.32 -2.26
CA LYS A 185 5.93 -10.86 -0.90
C LYS A 185 4.67 -10.29 -0.23
N GLU A 186 3.93 -9.41 -0.92
CA GLU A 186 2.68 -8.84 -0.44
C GLU A 186 1.63 -9.93 -0.15
N LEU A 187 1.42 -10.84 -1.10
CA LEU A 187 0.47 -11.95 -0.95
C LEU A 187 0.87 -12.92 0.17
N THR A 188 2.16 -13.14 0.37
CA THR A 188 2.66 -14.01 1.43
C THR A 188 2.38 -13.42 2.81
N TYR A 189 2.79 -12.18 3.06
CA TYR A 189 2.66 -11.58 4.38
C TYR A 189 1.21 -11.22 4.72
N MET A 190 0.55 -10.48 3.83
CA MET A 190 -0.83 -10.05 4.06
C MET A 190 -1.81 -11.24 3.95
N GLY A 191 -1.58 -12.14 3.01
CA GLY A 191 -2.39 -13.34 2.85
C GLY A 191 -2.31 -14.26 4.08
N LYS A 192 -1.09 -14.51 4.62
CA LYS A 192 -0.93 -15.28 5.85
C LYS A 192 -1.68 -14.62 7.02
N ALA A 193 -1.56 -13.29 7.16
CA ALA A 193 -2.23 -12.58 8.24
C ALA A 193 -3.76 -12.64 8.17
N LEU A 194 -4.34 -12.82 6.98
CA LEU A 194 -5.80 -12.94 6.80
C LEU A 194 -6.30 -14.38 6.80
N THR A 195 -5.44 -15.37 6.50
CA THR A 195 -5.86 -16.77 6.40
C THR A 195 -5.39 -17.62 7.55
N GLN A 196 -4.22 -17.31 8.13
CA GLN A 196 -3.57 -18.15 9.15
C GLN A 196 -2.62 -17.31 10.04
N PRO A 197 -3.13 -16.26 10.72
CA PRO A 197 -2.31 -15.42 11.58
C PRO A 197 -1.80 -16.20 12.79
N ASP A 198 -0.55 -16.01 13.14
CA ASP A 198 -0.03 -16.49 14.42
C ASP A 198 -0.67 -15.67 15.56
N LYS A 199 -1.25 -16.35 16.54
CA LYS A 199 -1.99 -15.71 17.66
C LYS A 199 -1.08 -15.40 18.86
N PRO A 200 -1.30 -14.33 19.62
CA PRO A 200 -2.37 -13.33 19.46
C PRO A 200 -2.16 -12.43 18.23
N PHE A 201 -3.26 -12.15 17.53
CA PHE A 201 -3.30 -11.25 16.40
C PHE A 201 -3.86 -9.88 16.82
N VAL A 202 -3.04 -8.84 16.69
CA VAL A 202 -3.39 -7.44 17.03
C VAL A 202 -3.49 -6.61 15.77
N ALA A 203 -4.60 -5.94 15.59
CA ALA A 203 -4.80 -4.95 14.52
C ALA A 203 -4.77 -3.53 15.09
N ILE A 204 -3.96 -2.66 14.52
CA ILE A 204 -3.86 -1.25 14.87
C ILE A 204 -4.48 -0.46 13.73
N ILE A 205 -5.60 0.19 13.99
CA ILE A 205 -6.38 0.89 12.98
C ILE A 205 -6.53 2.35 13.40
N GLY A 206 -5.97 3.23 12.60
CA GLY A 206 -6.03 4.67 12.81
C GLY A 206 -6.49 5.43 11.58
N GLY A 207 -6.29 6.74 11.62
CA GLY A 207 -6.70 7.65 10.56
C GLY A 207 -7.89 8.52 10.94
N ALA A 208 -8.38 9.32 9.99
CA ALA A 208 -9.35 10.36 10.28
C ALA A 208 -10.79 9.85 10.42
N LYS A 209 -11.23 8.90 9.58
CA LYS A 209 -12.65 8.54 9.39
C LYS A 209 -12.93 7.06 9.59
N VAL A 210 -14.04 6.76 10.28
CA VAL A 210 -14.58 5.40 10.40
C VAL A 210 -15.01 4.87 9.03
N SER A 211 -15.64 5.70 8.20
CA SER A 211 -16.11 5.33 6.85
C SER A 211 -15.03 4.73 5.98
N ASP A 212 -13.76 5.13 6.14
CA ASP A 212 -12.64 4.65 5.35
C ASP A 212 -12.08 3.30 5.83
N LYS A 213 -12.45 2.86 7.04
CA LYS A 213 -11.85 1.71 7.73
C LYS A 213 -12.86 0.65 8.18
N ILE A 214 -14.15 0.95 8.08
CA ILE A 214 -15.20 0.05 8.61
C ILE A 214 -15.15 -1.33 7.95
N GLY A 215 -14.85 -1.42 6.67
CA GLY A 215 -14.72 -2.70 5.96
C GLY A 215 -13.59 -3.57 6.51
N VAL A 216 -12.44 -2.97 6.85
CA VAL A 216 -11.33 -3.67 7.49
C VAL A 216 -11.71 -4.15 8.88
N ILE A 217 -12.30 -3.25 9.70
CA ILE A 217 -12.71 -3.59 11.06
C ILE A 217 -13.74 -4.71 11.04
N ASP A 218 -14.71 -4.65 10.15
CA ASP A 218 -15.73 -5.69 10.00
C ASP A 218 -15.13 -7.05 9.64
N ASN A 219 -14.18 -7.10 8.70
CA ASN A 219 -13.49 -8.32 8.33
C ASN A 219 -12.69 -8.91 9.51
N LEU A 220 -12.02 -8.05 10.28
CA LEU A 220 -11.24 -8.46 11.45
C LEU A 220 -12.11 -8.85 12.67
N LEU A 221 -13.39 -8.50 12.67
CA LEU A 221 -14.38 -8.90 13.68
C LEU A 221 -15.20 -10.12 13.26
N ASN A 222 -15.18 -10.51 11.98
CA ASN A 222 -15.95 -11.66 11.51
C ASN A 222 -15.39 -12.95 12.10
N ASP A 223 -16.30 -13.90 12.33
CA ASP A 223 -15.90 -15.25 12.76
C ASP A 223 -15.23 -15.96 11.59
N GLY A 224 -13.93 -16.15 11.73
CA GLY A 224 -13.09 -16.71 10.66
C GLY A 224 -11.59 -16.60 10.99
N PRO A 225 -10.74 -17.06 10.07
CA PRO A 225 -9.29 -17.09 10.30
C PRO A 225 -8.68 -15.67 10.47
N ALA A 226 -9.24 -14.67 9.80
CA ALA A 226 -8.76 -13.28 9.88
C ALA A 226 -9.16 -12.56 11.18
N ARG A 227 -9.96 -13.20 12.08
CA ARG A 227 -10.43 -12.53 13.30
C ARG A 227 -9.25 -12.12 14.19
N ALA A 228 -9.20 -10.83 14.53
CA ALA A 228 -8.22 -10.30 15.47
C ALA A 228 -8.57 -10.68 16.92
N ASP A 229 -7.56 -10.82 17.77
CA ASP A 229 -7.74 -10.97 19.22
C ASP A 229 -7.88 -9.60 19.88
N ALA A 230 -7.20 -8.57 19.35
CA ALA A 230 -7.34 -7.19 19.77
C ALA A 230 -7.34 -6.23 18.58
N ILE A 231 -8.17 -5.17 18.66
CA ILE A 231 -8.19 -4.06 17.71
C ILE A 231 -7.94 -2.78 18.49
N LEU A 232 -6.85 -2.08 18.13
CA LEU A 232 -6.44 -0.82 18.75
C LEU A 232 -6.85 0.33 17.83
N ILE A 233 -7.73 1.19 18.29
CA ILE A 233 -8.27 2.31 17.50
C ILE A 233 -7.56 3.61 17.89
N GLY A 234 -7.05 4.33 16.89
CA GLY A 234 -6.44 5.65 17.06
C GLY A 234 -6.89 6.65 16.00
N GLY A 235 -6.29 7.83 16.01
CA GLY A 235 -6.61 8.90 15.07
C GLY A 235 -8.00 9.51 15.28
N GLY A 236 -8.43 10.35 14.34
CA GLY A 236 -9.71 11.05 14.40
C GLY A 236 -10.93 10.13 14.48
N MET A 237 -10.85 8.96 13.87
CA MET A 237 -11.94 7.98 13.89
C MET A 237 -12.30 7.48 15.30
N ALA A 238 -11.35 7.52 16.24
CA ALA A 238 -11.60 7.12 17.63
C ALA A 238 -12.73 7.95 18.28
N TYR A 239 -12.86 9.21 17.90
CA TYR A 239 -13.86 10.13 18.49
C TYR A 239 -15.27 9.85 18.00
N THR A 240 -15.45 9.28 16.81
CA THR A 240 -16.75 8.74 16.36
C THR A 240 -17.17 7.56 17.24
N PHE A 241 -16.25 6.63 17.57
CA PHE A 241 -16.54 5.51 18.49
C PHE A 241 -16.82 5.98 19.90
N LEU A 242 -16.08 6.97 20.43
CA LEU A 242 -16.33 7.54 21.76
C LEU A 242 -17.69 8.23 21.82
N ASN A 243 -18.07 8.99 20.78
CA ASN A 243 -19.39 9.58 20.67
C ASN A 243 -20.53 8.54 20.60
N ALA A 244 -20.32 7.44 19.88
CA ALA A 244 -21.28 6.32 19.83
C ALA A 244 -21.48 5.65 21.20
N ARG A 245 -20.48 5.78 22.11
CA ARG A 245 -20.59 5.36 23.53
C ARG A 245 -21.21 6.42 24.45
N GLY A 246 -21.59 7.59 23.90
CA GLY A 246 -22.22 8.69 24.65
C GLY A 246 -21.24 9.73 25.21
N GLN A 247 -19.95 9.67 24.91
CA GLN A 247 -18.97 10.66 25.32
C GLN A 247 -18.95 11.84 24.33
N THR A 248 -19.14 13.06 24.82
CA THR A 248 -18.98 14.27 24.00
C THR A 248 -17.51 14.61 23.85
N THR A 249 -17.05 14.86 22.61
CA THR A 249 -15.62 15.00 22.28
C THR A 249 -15.23 16.40 21.78
N GLY A 250 -15.94 17.44 22.25
CA GLY A 250 -15.68 18.84 21.91
C GLY A 250 -15.73 19.09 20.40
N LYS A 251 -14.70 19.78 19.88
CA LYS A 251 -14.53 20.04 18.44
C LYS A 251 -13.81 18.91 17.68
N SER A 252 -13.57 17.74 18.29
CA SER A 252 -12.93 16.63 17.62
C SER A 252 -13.72 16.18 16.40
N LEU A 253 -13.04 15.61 15.41
CA LEU A 253 -13.69 15.08 14.21
C LEU A 253 -14.64 13.93 14.58
N VAL A 254 -15.91 14.05 14.24
CA VAL A 254 -16.94 13.02 14.43
C VAL A 254 -17.75 12.89 13.16
N GLU A 255 -17.88 11.66 12.66
CA GLU A 255 -18.83 11.34 11.59
C GLU A 255 -20.20 11.03 12.18
N ALA A 256 -21.07 12.06 12.28
CA ALA A 256 -22.39 11.93 12.91
C ALA A 256 -23.31 10.91 12.24
N ASP A 257 -23.17 10.74 10.91
CA ASP A 257 -23.89 9.74 10.12
C ASP A 257 -23.36 8.30 10.29
N LYS A 258 -22.26 8.11 11.01
CA LYS A 258 -21.64 6.80 11.30
C LYS A 258 -21.76 6.35 12.74
N LEU A 259 -22.47 7.09 13.61
CA LEU A 259 -22.60 6.74 15.03
C LEU A 259 -23.26 5.38 15.24
N ASP A 260 -24.32 5.08 14.49
CA ASP A 260 -25.02 3.79 14.59
C ASP A 260 -24.11 2.64 14.12
N VAL A 261 -23.35 2.85 13.05
CA VAL A 261 -22.37 1.88 12.56
C VAL A 261 -21.27 1.65 13.59
N ALA A 262 -20.73 2.71 14.18
CA ALA A 262 -19.72 2.62 15.22
C ALA A 262 -20.24 1.87 16.46
N LYS A 263 -21.48 2.13 16.88
CA LYS A 263 -22.13 1.40 17.98
C LYS A 263 -22.29 -0.08 17.67
N ALA A 264 -22.83 -0.42 16.49
CA ALA A 264 -22.97 -1.81 16.05
C ALA A 264 -21.63 -2.55 16.01
N THR A 265 -20.57 -1.87 15.59
CA THR A 265 -19.19 -2.41 15.58
C THR A 265 -18.69 -2.72 17.00
N LEU A 266 -18.91 -1.82 17.96
CA LEU A 266 -18.55 -2.06 19.36
C LEU A 266 -19.32 -3.24 19.96
N ASP A 267 -20.62 -3.33 19.67
CA ASP A 267 -21.47 -4.44 20.13
C ASP A 267 -21.02 -5.77 19.52
N LYS A 268 -20.67 -5.77 18.22
CA LYS A 268 -20.11 -6.94 17.52
C LYS A 268 -18.78 -7.38 18.13
N ALA A 269 -17.85 -6.44 18.36
CA ALA A 269 -16.57 -6.74 18.98
C ALA A 269 -16.73 -7.40 20.36
N LYS A 270 -17.65 -6.88 21.17
CA LYS A 270 -18.00 -7.44 22.48
C LYS A 270 -18.59 -8.85 22.35
N ALA A 271 -19.51 -9.07 21.41
CA ALA A 271 -20.12 -10.37 21.16
C ALA A 271 -19.10 -11.43 20.70
N GLN A 272 -18.11 -11.02 19.91
CA GLN A 272 -17.03 -11.87 19.40
C GLN A 272 -15.86 -12.05 20.38
N GLY A 273 -15.90 -11.41 21.55
CA GLY A 273 -14.84 -11.48 22.55
C GLY A 273 -13.50 -10.83 22.10
N VAL A 274 -13.57 -9.91 21.15
CA VAL A 274 -12.38 -9.17 20.65
C VAL A 274 -12.12 -7.98 21.57
N HIS A 275 -10.87 -7.81 21.99
CA HIS A 275 -10.43 -6.65 22.77
C HIS A 275 -10.42 -5.39 21.89
N PHE A 276 -11.55 -4.68 21.85
CA PHE A 276 -11.67 -3.43 21.07
C PHE A 276 -11.29 -2.24 21.95
N LEU A 277 -10.08 -1.72 21.77
CA LEU A 277 -9.48 -0.71 22.63
C LEU A 277 -9.54 0.68 21.98
N LEU A 278 -10.26 1.58 22.65
CA LEU A 278 -10.28 3.01 22.34
C LEU A 278 -9.28 3.74 23.25
N PRO A 279 -8.78 4.92 22.82
CA PRO A 279 -7.95 5.76 23.70
C PRO A 279 -8.71 6.13 24.99
N ILE A 280 -8.00 6.07 26.12
CA ILE A 280 -8.51 6.39 27.45
C ILE A 280 -8.00 7.74 27.98
N ASP A 281 -7.09 8.37 27.25
CA ASP A 281 -6.64 9.73 27.43
C ASP A 281 -6.20 10.31 26.09
N HIS A 282 -6.18 11.63 25.98
CA HIS A 282 -6.08 12.35 24.71
C HIS A 282 -5.19 13.59 24.86
N VAL A 283 -4.52 13.97 23.78
CA VAL A 283 -3.88 15.28 23.63
C VAL A 283 -4.88 16.20 22.93
N LEU A 284 -5.48 17.10 23.71
CA LEU A 284 -6.41 18.11 23.22
C LEU A 284 -5.65 19.36 22.79
N ALA A 285 -6.20 20.06 21.80
CA ALA A 285 -5.69 21.32 21.26
C ALA A 285 -6.80 22.35 21.07
N ASP A 286 -6.47 23.62 21.14
CA ASP A 286 -7.37 24.75 20.89
C ASP A 286 -7.63 24.97 19.39
N LYS A 287 -6.69 24.57 18.53
CA LYS A 287 -6.74 24.69 17.09
C LYS A 287 -5.98 23.57 16.37
N PHE A 288 -6.30 23.35 15.11
CA PHE A 288 -5.54 22.42 14.23
C PHE A 288 -4.34 23.15 13.63
N ALA A 289 -3.24 23.27 14.39
CA ALA A 289 -2.04 23.95 13.95
C ALA A 289 -0.81 23.46 14.74
N PRO A 290 0.41 23.55 14.18
CA PRO A 290 1.64 23.11 14.85
C PRO A 290 1.97 23.87 16.15
N ASP A 291 1.48 25.11 16.26
CA ASP A 291 1.64 26.02 17.39
C ASP A 291 0.44 26.02 18.36
N ALA A 292 -0.42 25.01 18.29
CA ALA A 292 -1.60 24.92 19.15
C ALA A 292 -1.22 24.76 20.62
N ILE A 293 -2.03 25.32 21.51
CA ILE A 293 -1.92 25.11 22.96
C ILE A 293 -2.51 23.72 23.26
N THR A 294 -1.69 22.85 23.85
CA THR A 294 -2.07 21.47 24.10
C THR A 294 -2.37 21.21 25.57
N LYS A 295 -3.29 20.28 25.84
CA LYS A 295 -3.61 19.79 27.18
C LYS A 295 -3.89 18.29 27.12
N THR A 296 -3.25 17.52 28.01
CA THR A 296 -3.63 16.11 28.21
C THR A 296 -4.93 16.03 28.98
N PHE A 297 -5.90 15.30 28.44
CA PHE A 297 -7.19 15.01 29.05
C PHE A 297 -7.30 13.51 29.30
N ALA A 298 -7.66 13.14 30.53
CA ALA A 298 -7.85 11.75 30.93
C ALA A 298 -9.19 11.59 31.61
N GLY A 299 -9.89 10.50 31.30
CA GLY A 299 -11.19 10.15 31.88
C GLY A 299 -12.30 10.05 30.85
N ASP A 300 -13.43 9.53 31.31
CA ASP A 300 -14.63 9.25 30.50
C ASP A 300 -15.60 10.45 30.43
N GLY A 301 -15.21 11.60 30.99
CA GLY A 301 -16.01 12.82 31.00
C GLY A 301 -16.10 13.49 29.63
N PRO A 302 -16.98 14.51 29.51
CA PRO A 302 -17.07 15.31 28.29
C PRO A 302 -15.77 16.12 28.08
N PHE A 303 -15.30 16.19 26.84
CA PHE A 303 -14.20 17.10 26.50
C PHE A 303 -14.64 18.56 26.65
N PRO A 304 -13.74 19.50 26.98
CA PRO A 304 -14.03 20.91 26.86
C PRO A 304 -14.55 21.23 25.44
N ALA A 305 -15.65 21.98 25.38
CA ALA A 305 -16.40 22.20 24.14
C ALA A 305 -15.58 22.94 23.04
N GLU A 306 -14.58 23.73 23.48
CA GLU A 306 -13.71 24.53 22.61
C GLU A 306 -12.48 23.77 22.09
N LEU A 307 -12.17 22.60 22.66
CA LEU A 307 -10.98 21.83 22.32
C LEU A 307 -11.28 20.66 21.38
N MET A 308 -10.28 20.26 20.64
CA MET A 308 -10.28 19.07 19.76
C MET A 308 -9.13 18.14 20.13
N ALA A 309 -9.33 16.84 20.01
CA ALA A 309 -8.28 15.87 20.23
C ALA A 309 -7.53 15.57 18.93
N LEU A 310 -6.19 15.62 19.01
CA LEU A 310 -5.32 15.46 17.84
C LEU A 310 -4.27 14.34 18.00
N ASP A 311 -4.13 13.76 19.21
CA ASP A 311 -3.31 12.56 19.44
C ASP A 311 -3.84 11.78 20.66
N ILE A 312 -3.39 10.54 20.79
CA ILE A 312 -3.64 9.70 21.96
C ILE A 312 -2.71 10.11 23.11
N GLY A 313 -3.18 9.97 24.36
CA GLY A 313 -2.41 10.32 25.52
C GLY A 313 -1.49 9.18 26.03
N PRO A 314 -0.66 9.47 27.08
CA PRO A 314 0.34 8.52 27.59
C PRO A 314 -0.25 7.23 28.18
N LYS A 315 -1.44 7.28 28.79
CA LYS A 315 -2.12 6.07 29.31
C LYS A 315 -2.60 5.17 28.18
N SER A 316 -3.12 5.74 27.10
CA SER A 316 -3.51 5.03 25.87
C SER A 316 -2.29 4.38 25.21
N ILE A 317 -1.17 5.11 25.15
CA ILE A 317 0.09 4.57 24.65
C ILE A 317 0.54 3.36 25.47
N ALA A 318 0.49 3.46 26.79
CA ALA A 318 0.89 2.36 27.70
C ALA A 318 -0.02 1.12 27.50
N LEU A 319 -1.33 1.34 27.36
CA LEU A 319 -2.32 0.30 27.08
C LEU A 319 -2.03 -0.41 25.75
N PHE A 320 -1.83 0.35 24.68
CA PHE A 320 -1.55 -0.20 23.35
C PHE A 320 -0.21 -0.94 23.29
N LYS A 321 0.83 -0.40 23.92
CA LYS A 321 2.13 -1.08 24.05
C LYS A 321 2.03 -2.45 24.69
N LYS A 322 1.18 -2.61 25.70
CA LYS A 322 0.97 -3.90 26.37
C LYS A 322 0.36 -4.95 25.43
N GLU A 323 -0.64 -4.58 24.64
CA GLU A 323 -1.23 -5.49 23.66
C GLU A 323 -0.22 -5.85 22.54
N ILE A 324 0.47 -4.83 22.02
CA ILE A 324 1.48 -5.02 20.95
C ILE A 324 2.61 -5.95 21.42
N ALA A 325 3.08 -5.81 22.66
CA ALA A 325 4.18 -6.64 23.19
C ALA A 325 3.85 -8.13 23.26
N ASN A 326 2.57 -8.48 23.44
CA ASN A 326 2.11 -9.86 23.52
C ASN A 326 1.75 -10.47 22.17
N ALA A 327 1.67 -9.67 21.11
CA ALA A 327 1.24 -10.11 19.78
C ALA A 327 2.25 -11.05 19.11
N ARG A 328 1.74 -11.93 18.25
CA ARG A 328 2.51 -12.75 17.30
C ARG A 328 2.30 -12.33 15.86
N THR A 329 1.16 -11.71 15.58
CA THR A 329 0.88 -11.01 14.32
C THR A 329 0.41 -9.61 14.65
N VAL A 330 0.98 -8.60 13.99
CA VAL A 330 0.54 -7.20 14.07
C VAL A 330 0.27 -6.69 12.66
N ILE A 331 -0.93 -6.18 12.43
CA ILE A 331 -1.23 -5.36 11.25
C ILE A 331 -1.47 -3.94 11.72
N TRP A 332 -0.84 -2.97 11.05
CA TRP A 332 -1.04 -1.55 11.33
C TRP A 332 -1.41 -0.77 10.08
N ASN A 333 -2.55 -0.07 10.14
CA ASN A 333 -3.04 0.80 9.07
C ASN A 333 -3.69 2.08 9.65
N GLY A 334 -3.04 3.22 9.44
CA GLY A 334 -3.45 4.54 9.89
C GLY A 334 -2.78 5.03 11.19
N PRO A 335 -2.39 6.32 11.25
CA PRO A 335 -1.69 6.91 12.40
C PRO A 335 -2.61 7.08 13.61
N MET A 336 -2.00 7.23 14.79
CA MET A 336 -2.71 7.40 16.06
C MET A 336 -3.08 8.85 16.36
N GLY A 337 -2.46 9.81 15.69
CA GLY A 337 -2.66 11.24 15.81
C GLY A 337 -2.22 11.96 14.54
N VAL A 338 -2.21 13.30 14.57
CA VAL A 338 -1.76 14.16 13.47
C VAL A 338 -0.23 14.21 13.46
N PHE A 339 0.38 13.09 13.07
CA PHE A 339 1.83 12.84 13.18
C PHE A 339 2.71 13.75 12.32
N GLU A 340 2.12 14.47 11.37
CA GLU A 340 2.79 15.49 10.58
C GLU A 340 3.20 16.71 11.42
N MET A 341 2.48 16.95 12.52
CA MET A 341 2.76 18.02 13.47
C MET A 341 3.48 17.44 14.71
N PRO A 342 4.70 17.91 15.05
CA PRO A 342 5.48 17.34 16.16
C PRO A 342 4.73 17.26 17.51
N ALA A 343 3.86 18.23 17.80
CA ALA A 343 3.06 18.26 19.02
C ALA A 343 2.05 17.09 19.13
N PHE A 344 1.70 16.45 18.02
CA PHE A 344 0.68 15.39 17.91
C PHE A 344 1.21 14.09 17.29
N ALA A 345 2.54 13.95 17.22
CA ALA A 345 3.21 12.78 16.66
C ALA A 345 3.60 11.74 17.72
N HIS A 346 3.45 12.06 19.01
CA HIS A 346 3.98 11.24 20.09
C HIS A 346 3.30 9.87 20.16
N GLY A 347 1.98 9.82 20.01
CA GLY A 347 1.21 8.57 20.01
C GLY A 347 1.63 7.65 18.87
N THR A 348 1.70 8.17 17.65
CA THR A 348 2.10 7.43 16.46
C THR A 348 3.54 6.91 16.58
N ASN A 349 4.49 7.75 17.00
CA ASN A 349 5.88 7.35 17.18
C ASN A 349 6.04 6.28 18.28
N ALA A 350 5.32 6.42 19.40
CA ALA A 350 5.37 5.46 20.49
C ALA A 350 4.84 4.09 20.10
N VAL A 351 3.77 4.04 19.27
CA VAL A 351 3.22 2.80 18.69
C VAL A 351 4.21 2.22 17.68
N ALA A 352 4.82 3.04 16.81
CA ALA A 352 5.84 2.61 15.86
C ALA A 352 7.02 1.91 16.58
N GLN A 353 7.52 2.52 17.63
CA GLN A 353 8.58 1.94 18.46
C GLN A 353 8.13 0.62 19.11
N ALA A 354 6.90 0.53 19.61
CA ALA A 354 6.38 -0.69 20.21
C ALA A 354 6.29 -1.85 19.21
N VAL A 355 5.78 -1.59 18.00
CA VAL A 355 5.70 -2.56 16.93
C VAL A 355 7.10 -3.03 16.51
N ALA A 356 8.04 -2.11 16.34
CA ALA A 356 9.42 -2.40 15.97
C ALA A 356 10.20 -3.17 17.05
N HIS A 357 9.88 -2.99 18.32
CA HIS A 357 10.51 -3.73 19.43
C HIS A 357 9.97 -5.15 19.62
N ASN A 358 8.80 -5.47 19.11
CA ASN A 358 8.26 -6.83 19.15
C ASN A 358 8.93 -7.72 18.09
N ARG A 359 10.10 -8.26 18.40
CA ARG A 359 10.90 -9.12 17.51
C ARG A 359 10.33 -10.51 17.31
N THR A 360 9.31 -10.87 18.06
CA THR A 360 8.69 -12.21 17.99
C THR A 360 7.43 -12.25 17.14
N ALA A 361 6.93 -11.09 16.74
CA ALA A 361 5.75 -10.97 15.90
C ALA A 361 6.10 -10.78 14.41
N THR A 362 5.26 -11.30 13.54
CA THR A 362 5.17 -10.84 12.16
C THR A 362 4.47 -9.47 12.15
N THR A 363 5.20 -8.42 11.81
CA THR A 363 4.69 -7.03 11.80
C THR A 363 4.50 -6.55 10.38
N ILE A 364 3.28 -6.12 10.06
CA ILE A 364 2.86 -5.66 8.72
C ILE A 364 2.32 -4.25 8.85
N VAL A 365 2.89 -3.30 8.11
CA VAL A 365 2.44 -1.92 8.07
C VAL A 365 1.99 -1.56 6.67
N GLY A 366 0.76 -1.07 6.54
CA GLY A 366 0.18 -0.66 5.26
C GLY A 366 -0.54 0.68 5.36
N GLY A 367 -0.76 1.31 4.19
CA GLY A 367 -1.34 2.64 4.07
C GLY A 367 -0.28 3.76 4.10
N GLY A 368 -0.43 4.72 3.18
CA GLY A 368 0.58 5.75 2.93
C GLY A 368 1.04 6.51 4.19
N ASP A 369 0.07 6.93 5.02
CA ASP A 369 0.37 7.70 6.24
C ASP A 369 1.11 6.87 7.29
N SER A 370 0.74 5.58 7.45
CA SER A 370 1.44 4.68 8.39
C SER A 370 2.86 4.39 7.92
N VAL A 371 3.04 4.15 6.62
CA VAL A 371 4.36 3.93 6.02
C VAL A 371 5.23 5.17 6.18
N SER A 372 4.69 6.37 5.91
CA SER A 372 5.37 7.64 6.14
C SER A 372 5.78 7.82 7.62
N ALA A 373 4.88 7.49 8.55
CA ALA A 373 5.15 7.56 9.99
C ALA A 373 6.28 6.61 10.41
N ILE A 374 6.29 5.38 9.89
CA ILE A 374 7.35 4.39 10.15
C ILE A 374 8.70 4.89 9.65
N HIS A 375 8.77 5.44 8.45
CA HIS A 375 10.02 5.99 7.91
C HIS A 375 10.51 7.18 8.74
N LYS A 376 9.62 8.12 9.10
CA LYS A 376 9.95 9.27 9.95
C LYS A 376 10.42 8.87 11.35
N SER A 377 9.89 7.78 11.91
CA SER A 377 10.29 7.27 13.22
C SER A 377 11.62 6.51 13.24
N GLY A 378 12.21 6.25 12.05
CA GLY A 378 13.50 5.58 11.89
C GLY A 378 13.50 4.08 12.21
N VAL A 379 12.32 3.43 12.28
CA VAL A 379 12.21 2.01 12.67
C VAL A 379 11.84 1.08 11.51
N ALA A 380 11.83 1.56 10.27
CA ALA A 380 11.41 0.81 9.09
C ALA A 380 12.15 -0.52 8.94
N SER A 381 13.45 -0.57 9.20
CA SER A 381 14.28 -1.79 9.11
C SER A 381 13.91 -2.87 10.14
N HIS A 382 13.07 -2.55 11.11
CA HIS A 382 12.62 -3.46 12.16
C HIS A 382 11.20 -3.99 11.94
N ILE A 383 10.56 -3.59 10.86
CA ILE A 383 9.22 -4.06 10.46
C ILE A 383 9.40 -5.23 9.49
N THR A 384 8.67 -6.32 9.71
CA THR A 384 8.78 -7.53 8.88
C THR A 384 8.35 -7.25 7.44
N HIS A 385 7.26 -6.51 7.25
CA HIS A 385 6.75 -6.13 5.92
C HIS A 385 6.11 -4.75 5.94
N ILE A 386 6.60 -3.88 5.06
CA ILE A 386 6.00 -2.58 4.78
C ILE A 386 5.35 -2.69 3.41
N SER A 387 4.02 -2.62 3.38
CA SER A 387 3.26 -2.75 2.14
C SER A 387 3.35 -1.49 1.29
N THR A 388 3.59 -1.68 0.01
CA THR A 388 3.58 -0.62 -1.00
C THR A 388 2.19 -0.41 -1.62
N GLY A 389 1.22 -1.26 -1.24
CA GLY A 389 -0.07 -1.39 -1.92
C GLY A 389 -1.06 -0.25 -1.69
N GLY A 390 -0.88 0.59 -0.67
CA GLY A 390 -1.79 1.72 -0.40
C GLY A 390 -3.27 1.30 -0.33
N GLY A 391 -4.08 1.72 -1.31
CA GLY A 391 -5.50 1.35 -1.41
C GLY A 391 -5.73 -0.15 -1.63
N ALA A 392 -4.86 -0.81 -2.40
CA ALA A 392 -4.95 -2.26 -2.61
C ALA A 392 -4.75 -3.04 -1.31
N SER A 393 -3.81 -2.60 -0.46
CA SER A 393 -3.61 -3.20 0.86
C SER A 393 -4.85 -3.08 1.74
N LEU A 394 -5.53 -1.93 1.69
CA LEU A 394 -6.76 -1.71 2.45
C LEU A 394 -7.87 -2.64 1.98
N GLU A 395 -8.13 -2.69 0.66
CA GLU A 395 -9.14 -3.57 0.09
C GLU A 395 -8.84 -5.05 0.34
N PHE A 396 -7.56 -5.43 0.31
CA PHE A 396 -7.15 -6.79 0.65
C PHE A 396 -7.43 -7.12 2.13
N LEU A 397 -7.17 -6.17 3.05
CA LEU A 397 -7.51 -6.30 4.48
C LEU A 397 -9.03 -6.33 4.73
N GLU A 398 -9.83 -5.77 3.85
CA GLU A 398 -11.30 -5.91 3.85
C GLU A 398 -11.78 -7.30 3.42
N GLY A 399 -10.87 -8.18 3.01
CA GLY A 399 -11.19 -9.51 2.47
C GLY A 399 -11.69 -9.48 1.03
N LYS A 400 -11.53 -8.38 0.31
CA LYS A 400 -11.93 -8.27 -1.09
C LYS A 400 -10.96 -9.02 -2.00
N THR A 401 -11.50 -9.62 -3.03
CA THR A 401 -10.70 -10.18 -4.12
C THR A 401 -10.12 -9.05 -4.97
N LEU A 402 -8.81 -9.01 -5.11
CA LEU A 402 -8.14 -8.03 -5.97
C LEU A 402 -8.13 -8.56 -7.42
N PRO A 403 -8.74 -7.85 -8.40
CA PRO A 403 -8.82 -8.33 -9.79
C PRO A 403 -7.47 -8.68 -10.40
N GLY A 404 -6.46 -7.81 -10.23
CA GLY A 404 -5.12 -8.02 -10.76
C GLY A 404 -4.35 -9.18 -10.10
N VAL A 405 -4.82 -9.68 -8.95
CA VAL A 405 -4.32 -10.91 -8.33
C VAL A 405 -5.12 -12.12 -8.79
N ALA A 406 -6.46 -12.00 -8.78
CA ALA A 406 -7.35 -13.09 -9.15
C ALA A 406 -7.10 -13.60 -10.58
N ALA A 407 -6.78 -12.68 -11.51
CA ALA A 407 -6.52 -12.97 -12.90
C ALA A 407 -5.19 -13.69 -13.17
N LEU A 408 -4.26 -13.75 -12.20
CA LEU A 408 -3.01 -14.50 -12.37
C LEU A 408 -3.28 -16.00 -12.35
N THR A 409 -2.42 -16.73 -13.05
CA THR A 409 -2.48 -18.20 -13.11
C THR A 409 -2.27 -18.82 -11.73
N ASP A 410 -3.11 -19.78 -11.37
CA ASP A 410 -2.97 -20.55 -10.14
C ASP A 410 -1.82 -21.57 -10.26
N LYS A 411 -1.15 -21.83 -9.13
CA LYS A 411 -0.05 -22.81 -9.02
C LYS A 411 -0.58 -24.20 -8.86
#